data_dd98cc403b0ff2cc9e1044272efbb3b3
#
_entry.id   dd98cc403b0ff2cc9e1044272efbb3b3
#
_cell.length_a   1.000
_cell.length_b   1.000
_cell.length_c   1.000
_cell.angle_alpha   90.00
_cell.angle_beta   90.00
_cell.angle_gamma   90.00
#
_symmetry.space_group_name_H-M   'P 1'
#
loop_
_entity.id
_entity.type
_entity.pdbx_description
1 polymer ?
#
loop_
_entity_poly.entity_id
_entity_poly.type
_entity_poly.pdbx_seq_one_letter_code
_entity_poly.pdbx_strand_id
1 'polypeptide(L)'
;MSKVILIVTDSMGVGALPDAAAYGDRGADTFGHILERKKEMNIPNLRRLGIGNIQGVAWEKMACPNLMGAFGKMAEISKGKDTITGHWEIAGIYTDTPFKTYPDGFPEKFIKEFEKEIGT
;
A
#
# COMPACT_ATOMS: atom_id res chain seq x y z
N MET A 1 15.60 26.36 7.82
CA MET A 1 15.37 24.89 7.88
C MET A 1 14.33 24.51 6.85
N SER A 2 14.65 23.57 5.99
CA SER A 2 13.67 23.00 5.05
C SER A 2 12.74 22.07 5.81
N LYS A 3 11.43 22.15 5.55
CA LYS A 3 10.42 21.26 6.15
C LYS A 3 9.95 20.27 5.06
N VAL A 4 9.79 19.00 5.44
CA VAL A 4 9.22 17.97 4.59
C VAL A 4 7.93 17.48 5.25
N ILE A 5 6.88 17.32 4.46
CA ILE A 5 5.61 16.77 4.90
C ILE A 5 5.36 15.52 4.07
N LEU A 6 5.23 14.37 4.73
CA LEU A 6 4.83 13.11 4.12
C LEU A 6 3.35 12.86 4.43
N ILE A 7 2.56 12.62 3.38
CA ILE A 7 1.15 12.27 3.51
C ILE A 7 0.98 10.87 2.95
N VAL A 8 0.56 9.94 3.79
CA VAL A 8 0.20 8.57 3.40
C VAL A 8 -1.32 8.49 3.31
N THR A 9 -1.82 8.18 2.12
CA THR A 9 -3.26 8.01 1.89
C THR A 9 -3.61 6.54 2.15
N ASP A 10 -4.38 6.30 3.20
CA ASP A 10 -4.80 4.96 3.57
C ASP A 10 -5.69 4.32 2.49
N SER A 11 -5.56 3.01 2.32
CA SER A 11 -6.35 2.17 1.41
C SER A 11 -6.37 2.64 -0.06
N MET A 12 -5.43 3.47 -0.49
CA MET A 12 -5.35 3.97 -1.86
C MET A 12 -4.24 3.25 -2.64
N GLY A 13 -4.42 1.95 -2.85
CA GLY A 13 -3.49 1.16 -3.66
C GLY A 13 -3.58 1.52 -5.14
N VAL A 14 -2.41 1.69 -5.78
CA VAL A 14 -2.23 2.06 -7.18
C VAL A 14 -1.44 0.96 -7.88
N GLY A 15 -2.14 -0.01 -8.46
CA GLY A 15 -1.56 -1.20 -9.06
C GLY A 15 -1.04 -2.20 -8.03
N ALA A 16 -0.52 -3.32 -8.53
CA ALA A 16 0.04 -4.41 -7.73
C ALA A 16 1.58 -4.38 -7.75
N LEU A 17 2.19 -4.81 -6.66
CA LEU A 17 3.63 -5.06 -6.61
C LEU A 17 4.01 -6.29 -7.46
N PRO A 18 5.27 -6.39 -7.94
CA PRO A 18 5.72 -7.53 -8.74
C PRO A 18 5.55 -8.89 -8.05
N ASP A 19 5.64 -8.94 -6.73
CA ASP A 19 5.51 -10.12 -5.89
C ASP A 19 4.08 -10.38 -5.37
N ALA A 20 3.10 -9.58 -5.77
CA ALA A 20 1.70 -9.67 -5.33
C ALA A 20 1.12 -11.09 -5.43
N ALA A 21 1.52 -11.87 -6.46
CA ALA A 21 1.08 -13.24 -6.64
C ALA A 21 1.48 -14.17 -5.47
N ALA A 22 2.62 -13.93 -4.84
CA ALA A 22 3.10 -14.71 -3.70
C ALA A 22 2.27 -14.46 -2.42
N TYR A 23 1.56 -13.34 -2.37
CA TYR A 23 0.72 -12.93 -1.25
C TYR A 23 -0.79 -13.05 -1.54
N GLY A 24 -1.17 -13.63 -2.68
CA GLY A 24 -2.58 -13.76 -3.07
C GLY A 24 -3.21 -12.46 -3.61
N ASP A 25 -2.42 -11.41 -3.80
CA ASP A 25 -2.85 -10.05 -4.17
C ASP A 25 -2.74 -9.77 -5.68
N ARG A 26 -2.75 -10.82 -6.50
CA ARG A 26 -2.69 -10.68 -7.96
C ARG A 26 -3.84 -9.81 -8.47
N GLY A 27 -3.50 -8.74 -9.19
CA GLY A 27 -4.47 -7.80 -9.74
C GLY A 27 -4.98 -6.76 -8.73
N ALA A 28 -4.37 -6.64 -7.55
CA ALA A 28 -4.67 -5.58 -6.61
C ALA A 28 -4.46 -4.21 -7.25
N ASP A 29 -5.49 -3.39 -7.33
CA ASP A 29 -5.48 -2.02 -7.83
C ASP A 29 -6.74 -1.29 -7.36
N THR A 30 -6.77 -0.92 -6.09
CA THR A 30 -7.94 -0.28 -5.49
C THR A 30 -8.37 0.97 -6.25
N PHE A 31 -7.41 1.82 -6.60
CA PHE A 31 -7.72 3.06 -7.30
C PHE A 31 -8.20 2.80 -8.73
N GLY A 32 -7.58 1.88 -9.46
CA GLY A 32 -8.03 1.48 -10.80
C GLY A 32 -9.44 0.90 -10.79
N HIS A 33 -9.75 0.00 -9.87
CA HIS A 33 -11.08 -0.58 -9.74
C HIS A 33 -12.16 0.46 -9.36
N ILE A 34 -11.80 1.49 -8.58
CA ILE A 34 -12.73 2.60 -8.31
C ILE A 34 -12.99 3.38 -9.60
N LEU A 35 -11.97 3.67 -10.40
CA LEU A 35 -12.12 4.39 -11.66
C LEU A 35 -12.95 3.62 -12.69
N GLU A 36 -12.83 2.31 -12.74
CA GLU A 36 -13.67 1.47 -13.62
C GLU A 36 -15.15 1.61 -13.28
N ARG A 37 -15.48 1.74 -12.00
CA ARG A 37 -16.87 1.87 -11.52
C ARG A 37 -17.36 3.32 -11.51
N LYS A 38 -16.47 4.27 -11.27
CA LYS A 38 -16.73 5.71 -11.23
C LYS A 38 -16.01 6.39 -12.40
N LYS A 39 -16.61 6.32 -13.60
CA LYS A 39 -16.05 6.87 -14.85
C LYS A 39 -15.74 8.37 -14.80
N GLU A 40 -16.43 9.10 -13.92
CA GLU A 40 -16.21 10.51 -13.69
C GLU A 40 -15.82 10.75 -12.24
N MET A 41 -14.52 10.93 -12.00
CA MET A 41 -13.98 11.28 -10.70
C MET A 41 -13.36 12.66 -10.74
N ASN A 42 -13.86 13.57 -9.91
CA ASN A 42 -13.35 14.92 -9.81
C ASN A 42 -12.18 14.99 -8.79
N ILE A 43 -10.96 14.74 -9.26
CA ILE A 43 -9.72 14.77 -8.47
C ILE A 43 -8.66 15.63 -9.14
N PRO A 44 -8.94 16.92 -9.40
CA PRO A 44 -8.08 17.79 -10.22
C PRO A 44 -6.67 17.92 -9.64
N ASN A 45 -6.52 17.98 -8.32
CA ASN A 45 -5.22 18.14 -7.69
C ASN A 45 -4.36 16.88 -7.83
N LEU A 46 -4.91 15.69 -7.61
CA LEU A 46 -4.18 14.42 -7.81
C LEU A 46 -3.78 14.25 -9.29
N ARG A 47 -4.63 14.66 -10.23
CA ARG A 47 -4.29 14.67 -11.65
C ARG A 47 -3.10 15.59 -11.94
N ARG A 48 -3.11 16.81 -11.41
CA ARG A 48 -2.01 17.78 -11.56
C ARG A 48 -0.73 17.32 -10.87
N LEU A 49 -0.82 16.50 -9.83
CA LEU A 49 0.32 15.84 -9.20
C LEU A 49 0.84 14.64 -9.99
N GLY A 50 0.08 14.13 -10.98
CA GLY A 50 0.56 13.11 -11.92
C GLY A 50 0.02 11.71 -11.68
N ILE A 51 -1.03 11.52 -10.89
CA ILE A 51 -1.57 10.18 -10.63
C ILE A 51 -1.95 9.43 -11.90
N GLY A 52 -2.51 10.11 -12.89
CA GLY A 52 -2.88 9.54 -14.19
C GLY A 52 -1.68 9.33 -15.14
N ASN A 53 -0.49 9.79 -14.77
CA ASN A 53 0.72 9.66 -15.56
C ASN A 53 1.62 8.50 -15.07
N ILE A 54 1.22 7.81 -14.00
CA ILE A 54 1.95 6.65 -13.47
C ILE A 54 1.89 5.51 -14.49
N GLN A 55 3.05 5.00 -14.91
CA GLN A 55 3.14 3.93 -15.92
C GLN A 55 2.56 2.61 -15.41
N GLY A 56 1.87 1.90 -16.31
CA GLY A 56 1.29 0.58 -16.05
C GLY A 56 -0.06 0.61 -15.34
N VAL A 57 -0.67 1.78 -15.21
CA VAL A 57 -2.05 1.95 -14.78
C VAL A 57 -2.88 2.46 -15.96
N ALA A 58 -4.01 1.81 -16.23
CA ALA A 58 -4.85 2.08 -17.42
C ALA A 58 -5.68 3.36 -17.29
N TRP A 59 -5.03 4.48 -16.94
CA TRP A 59 -5.72 5.74 -16.65
C TRP A 59 -5.34 6.87 -17.60
N GLU A 60 -5.07 6.55 -18.84
CA GLU A 60 -4.66 7.53 -19.86
C GLU A 60 -5.58 8.76 -19.92
N LYS A 61 -6.88 8.57 -19.70
CA LYS A 61 -7.86 9.67 -19.62
C LYS A 61 -7.64 10.63 -18.44
N MET A 62 -6.88 10.21 -17.44
CA MET A 62 -6.54 11.00 -16.26
C MET A 62 -5.17 11.68 -16.37
N ALA A 63 -4.41 11.37 -17.39
CA ALA A 63 -3.10 12.00 -17.63
C ALA A 63 -3.24 13.52 -17.70
N CYS A 64 -2.26 14.22 -17.15
CA CYS A 64 -2.19 15.67 -17.13
C CYS A 64 -0.90 16.13 -17.82
N PRO A 65 -0.98 16.95 -18.88
CA PRO A 65 0.21 17.46 -19.56
C PRO A 65 0.95 18.52 -18.75
N ASN A 66 0.23 19.24 -17.89
CA ASN A 66 0.79 20.34 -17.10
C ASN A 66 0.88 19.93 -15.62
N LEU A 67 1.94 19.20 -15.30
CA LEU A 67 2.19 18.69 -13.95
C LEU A 67 2.69 19.79 -13.01
N MET A 68 2.28 19.72 -11.75
CA MET A 68 2.74 20.61 -10.67
C MET A 68 3.81 19.96 -9.79
N GLY A 69 4.08 18.68 -9.96
CA GLY A 69 5.03 17.91 -9.16
C GLY A 69 5.68 16.78 -9.93
N ALA A 70 6.41 15.95 -9.24
CA ALA A 70 6.94 14.69 -9.74
C ALA A 70 6.08 13.52 -9.29
N PHE A 71 6.05 12.46 -10.06
CA PHE A 71 5.33 11.22 -9.75
C PHE A 71 6.22 10.02 -10.06
N GLY A 72 5.87 8.88 -9.48
CA GLY A 72 6.58 7.63 -9.73
C GLY A 72 5.93 6.46 -9.00
N LYS A 73 6.53 5.29 -9.17
CA LYS A 73 6.20 4.07 -8.43
C LYS A 73 7.38 3.70 -7.56
N MET A 74 7.09 3.24 -6.35
CA MET A 74 8.04 2.61 -5.46
C MET A 74 7.65 1.15 -5.29
N ALA A 75 8.64 0.26 -5.22
CA ALA A 75 8.44 -1.13 -4.85
C ALA A 75 9.02 -1.34 -3.45
N GLU A 76 8.22 -1.90 -2.57
CA GLU A 76 8.65 -2.34 -1.25
C GLU A 76 9.65 -3.49 -1.40
N ILE A 77 10.75 -3.44 -0.67
CA ILE A 77 11.78 -4.48 -0.62
C ILE A 77 11.71 -5.31 0.67
N SER A 78 11.08 -4.79 1.71
CA SER A 78 10.81 -5.52 2.94
C SER A 78 9.91 -6.72 2.69
N LYS A 79 10.13 -7.78 3.45
CA LYS A 79 9.31 -8.99 3.40
C LYS A 79 8.14 -8.83 4.37
N GLY A 80 6.93 -8.97 3.84
CA GLY A 80 5.68 -8.79 4.58
C GLY A 80 4.73 -7.87 3.83
N LYS A 81 3.44 -8.01 4.08
CA LYS A 81 2.39 -7.18 3.46
C LYS A 81 1.46 -6.69 4.57
N ASP A 82 2.02 -5.91 5.47
CA ASP A 82 1.32 -5.32 6.58
C ASP A 82 1.69 -3.85 6.75
N THR A 83 0.80 -3.10 7.38
CA THR A 83 0.93 -1.66 7.57
C THR A 83 2.20 -1.28 8.33
N ILE A 84 2.61 -2.07 9.31
CA ILE A 84 3.77 -1.76 10.15
C ILE A 84 5.04 -1.84 9.32
N THR A 85 5.22 -2.95 8.59
CA THR A 85 6.36 -3.17 7.70
C THR A 85 6.49 -2.05 6.67
N GLY A 86 5.40 -1.68 6.01
CA GLY A 86 5.39 -0.61 5.01
C GLY A 86 5.77 0.77 5.60
N HIS A 87 5.23 1.12 6.77
CA HIS A 87 5.58 2.38 7.43
C HIS A 87 7.02 2.41 7.93
N TRP A 88 7.54 1.28 8.41
CA TRP A 88 8.94 1.18 8.80
C TRP A 88 9.87 1.36 7.61
N GLU A 89 9.55 0.78 6.46
CA GLU A 89 10.35 0.95 5.25
C GLU A 89 10.35 2.40 4.75
N ILE A 90 9.22 3.09 4.81
CA ILE A 90 9.14 4.55 4.53
C ILE A 90 10.07 5.34 5.47
N ALA A 91 10.20 4.90 6.72
CA ALA A 91 11.11 5.49 7.71
C ALA A 91 12.57 5.05 7.55
N GLY A 92 12.88 4.17 6.59
CA GLY A 92 14.21 3.66 6.31
C GLY A 92 14.59 2.40 7.07
N ILE A 93 13.62 1.68 7.65
CA ILE A 93 13.83 0.42 8.36
C ILE A 93 13.45 -0.73 7.44
N TYR A 94 14.42 -1.54 7.08
CA TYR A 94 14.21 -2.72 6.26
C TYR A 94 13.85 -3.96 7.12
N THR A 95 12.81 -4.67 6.76
CA THR A 95 12.34 -5.89 7.43
C THR A 95 12.61 -7.10 6.56
N ASP A 96 13.62 -7.90 6.90
CA ASP A 96 13.98 -9.13 6.15
C ASP A 96 13.14 -10.33 6.55
N THR A 97 12.65 -10.39 7.78
CA THR A 97 11.80 -11.47 8.30
C THR A 97 10.39 -10.94 8.52
N PRO A 98 9.39 -11.41 7.75
CA PRO A 98 8.01 -10.95 7.90
C PRO A 98 7.43 -11.37 9.26
N PHE A 99 6.47 -10.62 9.75
CA PHE A 99 5.70 -11.02 10.93
C PHE A 99 4.97 -12.34 10.68
N LYS A 100 4.86 -13.17 11.73
CA LYS A 100 4.09 -14.40 11.66
C LYS A 100 2.62 -14.10 11.47
N THR A 101 1.98 -14.80 10.56
CA THR A 101 0.53 -14.75 10.37
C THR A 101 -0.12 -16.01 10.93
N TYR A 102 -1.37 -15.88 11.35
CA TYR A 102 -2.14 -16.96 11.98
C TYR A 102 -3.52 -17.06 11.33
N PRO A 103 -3.60 -17.50 10.06
CA PRO A 103 -4.86 -17.54 9.30
C PRO A 103 -5.91 -18.45 9.94
N ASP A 104 -5.49 -19.49 10.65
CA ASP A 104 -6.37 -20.45 11.34
C ASP A 104 -6.50 -20.15 12.84
N GLY A 105 -6.07 -18.97 13.28
CA GLY A 105 -6.03 -18.57 14.69
C GLY A 105 -4.71 -18.88 15.38
N PHE A 106 -4.55 -18.36 16.59
CA PHE A 106 -3.33 -18.58 17.36
C PHE A 106 -3.20 -20.04 17.82
N PRO A 107 -1.96 -20.59 17.91
CA PRO A 107 -1.74 -21.91 18.48
C PRO A 107 -2.32 -22.03 19.90
N GLU A 108 -2.96 -23.17 20.20
CA GLU A 108 -3.59 -23.42 21.50
C GLU A 108 -2.63 -23.22 22.70
N LYS A 109 -1.37 -23.64 22.51
CA LYS A 109 -0.32 -23.45 23.52
C LYS A 109 -0.13 -21.96 23.85
N PHE A 110 -0.10 -21.09 22.80
CA PHE A 110 0.05 -19.65 23.00
C PHE A 110 -1.14 -19.07 23.75
N ILE A 111 -2.36 -19.49 23.42
CA ILE A 111 -3.57 -19.04 24.10
C ILE A 111 -3.54 -19.45 25.57
N LYS A 112 -3.20 -20.72 25.88
CA LYS A 112 -3.10 -21.20 27.27
C LYS A 112 -2.04 -20.46 28.09
N GLU A 113 -0.90 -20.14 27.49
CA GLU A 113 0.14 -19.34 28.15
C GLU A 113 -0.36 -17.91 28.43
N PHE A 114 -1.03 -17.30 27.48
CA PHE A 114 -1.62 -15.96 27.62
C PHE A 114 -2.69 -15.94 28.71
N GLU A 115 -3.66 -16.86 28.69
CA GLU A 115 -4.70 -17.00 29.72
C GLU A 115 -4.12 -17.15 31.11
N LYS A 116 -3.08 -17.97 31.26
CA LYS A 116 -2.38 -18.15 32.53
C LYS A 116 -1.75 -16.86 33.04
N GLU A 117 -1.14 -16.07 32.14
CA GLU A 117 -0.48 -14.81 32.55
C GLU A 117 -1.49 -13.72 32.94
N ILE A 118 -2.67 -13.69 32.32
CA ILE A 118 -3.73 -12.71 32.64
C ILE A 118 -4.68 -13.18 33.75
N GLY A 119 -4.57 -14.44 34.20
CA GLY A 119 -5.35 -14.96 35.32
C GLY A 119 -6.80 -15.35 35.00
N THR A 120 -7.05 -15.78 33.76
CA THR A 120 -8.37 -16.29 33.32
C THR A 120 -8.34 -17.79 33.04
#